data_ddc7dbd369988ad4e1377454dfa2e57d
#
_entry.id   ddc7dbd369988ad4e1377454dfa2e57d
#
_cell.length_a   1.000
_cell.length_b   1.000
_cell.length_c   1.000
_cell.angle_alpha   90.00
_cell.angle_beta   90.00
_cell.angle_gamma   90.00
#
_symmetry.space_group_name_H-M   'P 1'
#
loop_
_entity.id
_entity.type
_entity.pdbx_description
1 polymer ?
#
loop_
_entity_poly.entity_id
_entity_poly.type
_entity_poly.pdbx_seq_one_letter_code
_entity_poly.pdbx_strand_id
1 'polypeptide(L)'
;MSANLTPRAKFATALLRTAAVLSRATGRGDGSVIGGRVGLIVEPRLLELLADGRHVVLISGTNGKTTTTRFTTAALEAIGKVATNSFGANMPTGHTTALAKSPKATYAALECDEHYLGQLLDAAHPKVVALLNLSRDQLDRAMEVTALAQKWRQTLEMSAGQTTVVANADDPLIVWAASVCERVVWVAAGQSWTADSAICPNCGSHLDRFGEFWRCTNCGLNRPSPQWSVAQAGEAVVGPDGRRYDLNLQLPGRVNRANAATALAIASLFGVEPAQAAPKLSEVTSVAGRYAKVERDGRHLRLLLAKNPAGWLESFDMIEKTPPVVLSLNAREVDGFDTSWIYDVDFTSLAGRKVVVTGDRRTDLAVRLEVDRVDYIVVDDIRAAIAAVAPGPVEVVANYTAFQDIRAEFNRVN
;
A
#
# COMPACT_ATOMS: atom_id res chain seq x y z
N MET A 1 -13.06 26.27 0.33
CA MET A 1 -13.14 27.42 1.26
C MET A 1 -12.10 27.14 2.33
N SER A 2 -11.03 27.94 2.47
CA SER A 2 -10.08 27.75 3.58
C SER A 2 -10.84 28.07 4.87
N ALA A 3 -10.99 27.08 5.76
CA ALA A 3 -11.41 27.31 7.12
C ALA A 3 -10.64 28.54 7.66
N ASN A 4 -11.30 29.38 8.45
CA ASN A 4 -10.68 30.55 9.07
C ASN A 4 -9.66 30.06 10.12
N LEU A 5 -8.47 29.67 9.66
CA LEU A 5 -7.39 29.25 10.54
C LEU A 5 -7.13 30.35 11.58
N THR A 6 -7.01 29.96 12.82
CA THR A 6 -6.61 30.85 13.91
C THR A 6 -5.25 31.50 13.62
N PRO A 7 -4.92 32.69 14.18
CA PRO A 7 -3.60 33.28 13.99
C PRO A 7 -2.45 32.33 14.34
N ARG A 8 -2.61 31.51 15.39
CA ARG A 8 -1.63 30.49 15.80
C ARG A 8 -1.48 29.39 14.74
N ALA A 9 -2.58 28.89 14.16
CA ALA A 9 -2.54 27.88 13.10
C ALA A 9 -1.94 28.43 11.79
N LYS A 10 -2.18 29.70 11.44
CA LYS A 10 -1.51 30.39 10.32
C LYS A 10 0.00 30.46 10.54
N PHE A 11 0.42 30.85 11.73
CA PHE A 11 1.84 30.91 12.11
C PHE A 11 2.49 29.53 12.09
N ALA A 12 1.84 28.51 12.69
CA ALA A 12 2.29 27.13 12.65
C ALA A 12 2.44 26.61 11.22
N THR A 13 1.49 26.94 10.34
CA THR A 13 1.54 26.55 8.91
C THR A 13 2.71 27.21 8.17
N ALA A 14 3.01 28.49 8.47
CA ALA A 14 4.14 29.18 7.88
C ALA A 14 5.48 28.57 8.33
N LEU A 15 5.65 28.31 9.62
CA LEU A 15 6.84 27.64 10.16
C LEU A 15 7.02 26.22 9.60
N LEU A 16 5.93 25.44 9.49
CA LEU A 16 5.93 24.12 8.85
C LEU A 16 6.51 24.20 7.43
N ARG A 17 6.01 25.15 6.62
CA ARG A 17 6.47 25.33 5.23
C ARG A 17 7.94 25.71 5.17
N THR A 18 8.38 26.63 6.02
CA THR A 18 9.79 27.05 6.11
C THR A 18 10.69 25.87 6.50
N ALA A 19 10.32 25.12 7.55
CA ALA A 19 11.07 23.94 8.00
C ALA A 19 11.15 22.85 6.91
N ALA A 20 10.06 22.63 6.17
CA ALA A 20 10.04 21.68 5.05
C ALA A 20 10.96 22.13 3.89
N VAL A 21 11.04 23.43 3.58
CA VAL A 21 11.96 23.97 2.58
C VAL A 21 13.41 23.81 3.02
N LEU A 22 13.73 24.16 4.25
CA LEU A 22 15.08 24.05 4.82
C LEU A 22 15.55 22.58 4.85
N SER A 23 14.68 21.65 5.24
CA SER A 23 15.00 20.22 5.23
C SER A 23 15.42 19.74 3.84
N ARG A 24 14.68 20.15 2.80
CA ARG A 24 15.03 19.81 1.41
C ARG A 24 16.34 20.45 0.97
N ALA A 25 16.53 21.73 1.28
CA ALA A 25 17.74 22.47 0.91
C ALA A 25 19.01 21.90 1.57
N THR A 26 18.87 21.29 2.75
CA THR A 26 19.97 20.65 3.49
C THR A 26 20.13 19.16 3.20
N GLY A 27 19.37 18.60 2.24
CA GLY A 27 19.43 17.16 1.88
C GLY A 27 18.92 16.20 2.97
N ARG A 28 18.19 16.68 3.98
CA ARG A 28 17.65 15.88 5.09
C ARG A 28 16.28 15.26 4.79
N GLY A 29 16.02 14.92 3.54
CA GLY A 29 14.77 14.33 3.06
C GLY A 29 13.82 15.34 2.40
N ASP A 30 12.59 14.91 2.08
CA ASP A 30 11.58 15.71 1.37
C ASP A 30 10.91 16.79 2.23
N GLY A 31 11.25 16.85 3.52
CA GLY A 31 10.75 17.81 4.50
C GLY A 31 9.32 17.58 5.00
N SER A 32 8.68 16.46 4.60
CA SER A 32 7.29 16.18 5.03
C SER A 32 7.20 15.91 6.52
N VAL A 33 8.08 15.08 7.06
CA VAL A 33 8.07 14.72 8.48
C VAL A 33 8.54 15.90 9.36
N ILE A 34 9.67 16.54 8.99
CA ILE A 34 10.25 17.65 9.78
C ILE A 34 9.29 18.84 9.79
N GLY A 35 8.74 19.21 8.63
CA GLY A 35 7.78 20.31 8.56
C GLY A 35 6.55 20.07 9.43
N GLY A 36 5.93 18.88 9.30
CA GLY A 36 4.75 18.54 10.10
C GLY A 36 5.02 18.50 11.59
N ARG A 37 6.19 17.98 11.99
CA ARG A 37 6.59 17.99 13.42
C ARG A 37 6.68 19.39 13.98
N VAL A 38 7.32 20.33 13.28
CA VAL A 38 7.40 21.74 13.68
C VAL A 38 6.01 22.35 13.78
N GLY A 39 5.15 22.11 12.79
CA GLY A 39 3.78 22.63 12.81
C GLY A 39 2.97 22.13 14.00
N LEU A 40 3.02 20.84 14.32
CA LEU A 40 2.28 20.22 15.42
C LEU A 40 2.83 20.59 16.80
N ILE A 41 4.12 20.90 16.94
CA ILE A 41 4.68 21.46 18.18
C ILE A 41 4.08 22.84 18.47
N VAL A 42 3.95 23.67 17.44
CA VAL A 42 3.41 25.04 17.58
C VAL A 42 1.89 25.00 17.76
N GLU A 43 1.18 24.17 17.01
CA GLU A 43 -0.27 24.01 17.09
C GLU A 43 -0.63 22.51 17.08
N PRO A 44 -0.84 21.90 18.25
CA PRO A 44 -1.15 20.46 18.35
C PRO A 44 -2.39 20.02 17.57
N ARG A 45 -3.37 20.90 17.39
CA ARG A 45 -4.59 20.66 16.62
C ARG A 45 -4.45 21.04 15.14
N LEU A 46 -3.24 21.28 14.65
CA LEU A 46 -3.03 21.77 13.28
C LEU A 46 -3.57 20.80 12.23
N LEU A 47 -3.45 19.49 12.44
CA LEU A 47 -3.99 18.47 11.54
C LEU A 47 -5.51 18.61 11.41
N GLU A 48 -6.21 18.66 12.53
CA GLU A 48 -7.66 18.84 12.60
C GLU A 48 -8.11 20.13 11.89
N LEU A 49 -7.46 21.25 12.22
CA LEU A 49 -7.76 22.55 11.63
C LEU A 49 -7.51 22.62 10.12
N LEU A 50 -6.54 21.86 9.62
CA LEU A 50 -6.24 21.78 8.19
C LEU A 50 -7.15 20.78 7.45
N ALA A 51 -7.67 19.78 8.14
CA ALA A 51 -8.63 18.81 7.59
C ALA A 51 -10.05 19.36 7.52
N ASP A 52 -10.38 20.30 8.43
CA ASP A 52 -11.71 20.89 8.52
C ASP A 52 -12.20 21.48 7.18
N GLY A 53 -13.46 21.18 6.85
CA GLY A 53 -14.11 21.59 5.60
C GLY A 53 -13.62 20.88 4.34
N ARG A 54 -12.79 19.83 4.46
CA ARG A 54 -12.34 18.98 3.34
C ARG A 54 -13.06 17.64 3.34
N HIS A 55 -13.18 17.07 2.16
CA HIS A 55 -13.64 15.69 1.99
C HIS A 55 -12.42 14.75 2.09
N VAL A 56 -12.21 14.18 3.27
CA VAL A 56 -11.06 13.32 3.55
C VAL A 56 -11.41 11.86 3.33
N VAL A 57 -10.50 11.13 2.68
CA VAL A 57 -10.42 9.67 2.70
C VAL A 57 -9.11 9.22 3.31
N LEU A 58 -9.17 8.29 4.26
CA LEU A 58 -8.01 7.59 4.82
C LEU A 58 -7.90 6.21 4.16
N ILE A 59 -6.69 5.81 3.80
CA ILE A 59 -6.42 4.52 3.17
C ILE A 59 -5.36 3.80 4.00
N SER A 60 -5.75 2.68 4.60
CA SER A 60 -4.90 1.88 5.48
C SER A 60 -4.90 0.39 5.13
N GLY A 61 -3.89 -0.32 5.59
CA GLY A 61 -3.65 -1.74 5.33
C GLY A 61 -2.16 -2.05 5.22
N THR A 62 -1.75 -3.28 5.38
CA THR A 62 -0.33 -3.65 5.34
C THR A 62 0.27 -3.42 3.96
N ASN A 63 -0.41 -3.85 2.90
CA ASN A 63 0.02 -3.70 1.51
C ASN A 63 -0.98 -2.87 0.69
N GLY A 64 -0.51 -2.28 -0.43
CA GLY A 64 -1.35 -1.56 -1.38
C GLY A 64 -1.67 -0.11 -1.03
N LYS A 65 -1.40 0.39 0.17
CA LYS A 65 -1.72 1.75 0.64
C LYS A 65 -1.35 2.84 -0.37
N THR A 66 -0.09 2.92 -0.74
CA THR A 66 0.45 3.97 -1.64
C THR A 66 -0.19 3.90 -3.02
N THR A 67 -0.35 2.71 -3.57
CA THR A 67 -0.95 2.52 -4.90
C THR A 67 -2.42 2.91 -4.89
N THR A 68 -3.18 2.44 -3.89
CA THR A 68 -4.60 2.81 -3.75
C THR A 68 -4.77 4.32 -3.56
N THR A 69 -3.90 4.96 -2.75
CA THR A 69 -3.92 6.41 -2.56
C THR A 69 -3.64 7.15 -3.88
N ARG A 70 -2.71 6.68 -4.70
CA ARG A 70 -2.42 7.26 -6.02
C ARG A 70 -3.60 7.11 -6.98
N PHE A 71 -4.20 5.93 -7.06
CA PHE A 71 -5.40 5.70 -7.87
C PHE A 71 -6.58 6.55 -7.39
N THR A 72 -6.81 6.61 -6.08
CA THR A 72 -7.87 7.45 -5.49
C THR A 72 -7.64 8.93 -5.79
N THR A 73 -6.39 9.40 -5.68
CA THR A 73 -6.03 10.78 -6.03
C THR A 73 -6.36 11.05 -7.49
N ALA A 74 -5.90 10.21 -8.42
CA ALA A 74 -6.15 10.37 -9.85
C ALA A 74 -7.66 10.36 -10.18
N ALA A 75 -8.44 9.49 -9.53
CA ALA A 75 -9.89 9.45 -9.70
C ALA A 75 -10.58 10.73 -9.19
N LEU A 76 -10.21 11.23 -8.01
CA LEU A 76 -10.81 12.41 -7.40
C LEU A 76 -10.37 13.72 -8.10
N GLU A 77 -9.23 13.75 -8.77
CA GLU A 77 -8.79 14.89 -9.58
C GLU A 77 -9.76 15.21 -10.73
N ALA A 78 -10.63 14.26 -11.11
CA ALA A 78 -11.71 14.52 -12.05
C ALA A 78 -12.74 15.57 -11.56
N ILE A 79 -12.89 15.72 -10.25
CA ILE A 79 -13.88 16.62 -9.62
C ILE A 79 -13.27 17.75 -8.80
N GLY A 80 -11.96 17.75 -8.55
CA GLY A 80 -11.32 18.83 -7.82
C GLY A 80 -9.88 18.58 -7.42
N LYS A 81 -9.26 19.56 -6.75
CA LYS A 81 -7.89 19.44 -6.25
C LYS A 81 -7.84 18.51 -5.07
N VAL A 82 -6.85 17.62 -5.06
CA VAL A 82 -6.64 16.61 -4.02
C VAL A 82 -5.33 16.88 -3.26
N ALA A 83 -5.39 16.89 -1.94
CA ALA A 83 -4.21 16.84 -1.08
C ALA A 83 -3.84 15.37 -0.84
N THR A 84 -2.56 15.04 -0.94
CA THR A 84 -2.08 13.67 -0.70
C THR A 84 -0.69 13.68 -0.07
N ASN A 85 -0.43 12.73 0.82
CA ASN A 85 0.86 12.51 1.48
C ASN A 85 1.73 11.53 0.68
N SER A 86 2.12 11.91 -0.53
CA SER A 86 3.02 11.09 -1.34
C SER A 86 4.33 10.73 -0.60
N PHE A 87 5.02 9.67 -1.03
CA PHE A 87 6.33 9.23 -0.54
C PHE A 87 6.37 8.55 0.84
N GLY A 88 5.31 7.86 1.27
CA GLY A 88 5.31 7.04 2.48
C GLY A 88 5.33 7.84 3.80
N ALA A 89 5.04 9.15 3.75
CA ALA A 89 4.85 9.96 4.95
C ALA A 89 3.45 9.75 5.55
N ASN A 90 3.16 8.52 6.00
CA ASN A 90 1.84 8.00 6.39
C ASN A 90 1.50 8.17 7.87
N MET A 91 2.22 9.06 8.57
CA MET A 91 2.01 9.43 9.97
C MET A 91 1.41 10.83 10.08
N PRO A 92 0.86 11.24 11.24
CA PRO A 92 0.23 12.56 11.44
C PRO A 92 1.06 13.76 10.98
N THR A 93 2.38 13.72 11.15
CA THR A 93 3.31 14.74 10.67
C THR A 93 3.29 14.90 9.15
N GLY A 94 3.28 13.77 8.41
CA GLY A 94 3.19 13.76 6.95
C GLY A 94 1.84 14.28 6.46
N HIS A 95 0.74 13.87 7.09
CA HIS A 95 -0.61 14.33 6.77
C HIS A 95 -0.75 15.85 6.98
N THR A 96 -0.28 16.37 8.11
CA THR A 96 -0.28 17.80 8.39
C THR A 96 0.46 18.58 7.30
N THR A 97 1.61 18.07 6.88
CA THR A 97 2.39 18.69 5.80
C THR A 97 1.68 18.64 4.45
N ALA A 98 1.07 17.51 4.11
CA ALA A 98 0.32 17.35 2.86
C ALA A 98 -0.85 18.34 2.76
N LEU A 99 -1.63 18.45 3.84
CA LEU A 99 -2.76 19.38 3.91
C LEU A 99 -2.29 20.85 3.88
N ALA A 100 -1.21 21.18 4.58
CA ALA A 100 -0.62 22.51 4.59
C ALA A 100 -0.08 22.95 3.23
N LYS A 101 0.52 22.01 2.46
CA LYS A 101 1.03 22.25 1.09
C LYS A 101 -0.09 22.46 0.07
N SER A 102 -1.30 21.97 0.34
CA SER A 102 -2.42 21.99 -0.59
C SER A 102 -3.61 22.81 -0.07
N PRO A 103 -3.46 24.13 0.18
CA PRO A 103 -4.48 24.95 0.85
C PRO A 103 -5.77 25.12 0.04
N LYS A 104 -5.73 24.86 -1.28
CA LYS A 104 -6.88 24.99 -2.19
C LYS A 104 -7.53 23.64 -2.51
N ALA A 105 -7.06 22.55 -1.91
CA ALA A 105 -7.62 21.22 -2.15
C ALA A 105 -8.92 21.05 -1.35
N THR A 106 -9.99 20.70 -2.03
CA THR A 106 -11.29 20.36 -1.42
C THR A 106 -11.30 18.91 -0.96
N TYR A 107 -10.55 18.05 -1.64
CA TYR A 107 -10.43 16.63 -1.32
C TYR A 107 -9.06 16.33 -0.71
N ALA A 108 -9.02 15.27 0.11
CA ALA A 108 -7.76 14.75 0.63
C ALA A 108 -7.79 13.21 0.59
N ALA A 109 -6.83 12.61 -0.13
CA ALA A 109 -6.58 11.19 -0.15
C ALA A 109 -5.28 10.91 0.61
N LEU A 110 -5.40 10.34 1.82
CA LEU A 110 -4.31 10.20 2.76
C LEU A 110 -3.99 8.73 3.03
N GLU A 111 -2.77 8.33 2.69
CA GLU A 111 -2.22 7.05 3.11
C GLU A 111 -1.99 7.08 4.63
N CYS A 112 -2.55 6.09 5.35
CA CYS A 112 -2.51 6.02 6.80
C CYS A 112 -1.76 4.75 7.24
N ASP A 113 -0.76 4.91 8.11
CA ASP A 113 -0.15 3.78 8.79
C ASP A 113 -1.15 3.12 9.74
N GLU A 114 -1.10 1.81 9.86
CA GLU A 114 -2.06 0.97 10.56
C GLU A 114 -2.24 1.36 12.03
N HIS A 115 -1.15 1.81 12.66
CA HIS A 115 -1.14 2.16 14.09
C HIS A 115 -1.78 3.52 14.38
N TYR A 116 -1.86 4.40 13.37
CA TYR A 116 -2.36 5.77 13.50
C TYR A 116 -3.81 5.95 13.04
N LEU A 117 -4.50 4.87 12.61
CA LEU A 117 -5.87 4.95 12.10
C LEU A 117 -6.82 5.65 13.09
N GLY A 118 -6.79 5.27 14.37
CA GLY A 118 -7.65 5.87 15.39
C GLY A 118 -7.39 7.37 15.56
N GLN A 119 -6.13 7.76 15.71
CA GLN A 119 -5.77 9.18 15.84
C GLN A 119 -6.21 10.02 14.64
N LEU A 120 -6.15 9.43 13.43
CA LEU A 120 -6.54 10.15 12.21
C LEU A 120 -8.06 10.19 12.01
N LEU A 121 -8.79 9.17 12.45
CA LEU A 121 -10.25 9.21 12.50
C LEU A 121 -10.74 10.39 13.36
N ASP A 122 -10.14 10.53 14.55
CA ASP A 122 -10.51 11.60 15.48
C ASP A 122 -10.07 12.99 14.98
N ALA A 123 -8.91 13.10 14.33
CA ALA A 123 -8.37 14.39 13.92
C ALA A 123 -8.89 14.85 12.54
N ALA A 124 -9.14 13.96 11.62
CA ALA A 124 -9.45 14.32 10.24
C ALA A 124 -10.94 14.14 9.89
N HIS A 125 -11.74 13.49 10.74
CA HIS A 125 -13.17 13.21 10.52
C HIS A 125 -13.46 12.77 9.08
N PRO A 126 -12.85 11.65 8.60
CA PRO A 126 -12.91 11.28 7.20
C PRO A 126 -14.32 10.90 6.78
N LYS A 127 -14.70 11.28 5.56
CA LYS A 127 -15.94 10.82 4.94
C LYS A 127 -15.88 9.33 4.60
N VAL A 128 -14.69 8.85 4.23
CA VAL A 128 -14.43 7.46 3.84
C VAL A 128 -13.15 6.96 4.50
N VAL A 129 -13.17 5.71 4.97
CA VAL A 129 -11.99 4.94 5.36
C VAL A 129 -11.90 3.71 4.48
N ALA A 130 -10.76 3.48 3.85
CA ALA A 130 -10.50 2.26 3.09
C ALA A 130 -9.57 1.34 3.87
N LEU A 131 -10.00 0.09 4.06
CA LEU A 131 -9.27 -0.97 4.75
C LEU A 131 -8.90 -2.06 3.73
N LEU A 132 -7.60 -2.17 3.39
CA LEU A 132 -7.15 -3.00 2.27
C LEU A 132 -6.90 -4.45 2.67
N ASN A 133 -5.99 -4.67 3.59
CA ASN A 133 -5.60 -5.99 4.10
C ASN A 133 -4.82 -5.86 5.39
N LEU A 134 -4.77 -6.95 6.16
CA LEU A 134 -3.89 -7.10 7.31
C LEU A 134 -3.07 -8.37 7.15
N SER A 135 -1.77 -8.23 7.13
CA SER A 135 -0.80 -9.33 7.11
C SER A 135 0.41 -8.97 7.96
N ARG A 136 1.17 -9.98 8.38
CA ARG A 136 2.44 -9.71 9.07
C ARG A 136 3.35 -8.85 8.20
N ASP A 137 4.01 -7.88 8.81
CA ASP A 137 4.96 -7.00 8.14
C ASP A 137 6.38 -7.28 8.67
N GLN A 138 6.92 -6.46 9.53
CA GLN A 138 8.23 -6.67 10.15
C GLN A 138 8.04 -7.37 11.49
N LEU A 139 8.58 -8.59 11.63
CA LEU A 139 8.35 -9.44 12.82
C LEU A 139 8.88 -8.83 14.11
N ASP A 140 9.94 -8.05 14.04
CA ASP A 140 10.58 -7.38 15.17
C ASP A 140 9.87 -6.08 15.61
N ARG A 141 8.87 -5.60 14.85
CA ARG A 141 8.15 -4.35 15.13
C ARG A 141 6.66 -4.49 15.16
N ALA A 142 6.14 -5.60 14.64
CA ALA A 142 4.71 -5.75 14.41
C ALA A 142 3.97 -6.17 15.68
N MET A 143 2.87 -5.49 15.94
CA MET A 143 1.79 -6.05 16.74
C MET A 143 1.25 -7.27 16.00
N GLU A 144 0.84 -8.30 16.75
CA GLU A 144 0.14 -9.44 16.18
C GLU A 144 -1.08 -8.97 15.38
N VAL A 145 -1.26 -9.52 14.15
CA VAL A 145 -2.24 -9.00 13.18
C VAL A 145 -3.68 -9.03 13.69
N THR A 146 -4.04 -10.03 14.50
CA THR A 146 -5.37 -10.13 15.12
C THR A 146 -5.57 -9.02 16.17
N ALA A 147 -4.54 -8.68 16.93
CA ALA A 147 -4.60 -7.57 17.89
C ALA A 147 -4.76 -6.21 17.18
N LEU A 148 -4.12 -6.06 16.03
CA LEU A 148 -4.30 -4.88 15.20
C LEU A 148 -5.72 -4.79 14.63
N ALA A 149 -6.27 -5.90 14.13
CA ALA A 149 -7.66 -5.98 13.68
C ALA A 149 -8.64 -5.66 14.81
N GLN A 150 -8.38 -6.14 16.02
CA GLN A 150 -9.19 -5.82 17.21
C GLN A 150 -9.12 -4.33 17.55
N LYS A 151 -7.94 -3.71 17.49
CA LYS A 151 -7.79 -2.27 17.69
C LYS A 151 -8.58 -1.47 16.66
N TRP A 152 -8.53 -1.87 15.39
CA TRP A 152 -9.31 -1.23 14.33
C TRP A 152 -10.81 -1.38 14.56
N ARG A 153 -11.26 -2.59 14.94
CA ARG A 153 -12.68 -2.83 15.27
C ARG A 153 -13.17 -1.89 16.36
N GLN A 154 -12.43 -1.78 17.47
CA GLN A 154 -12.77 -0.88 18.58
C GLN A 154 -12.80 0.59 18.15
N THR A 155 -11.82 1.01 17.35
CA THR A 155 -11.74 2.37 16.82
C THR A 155 -12.93 2.71 15.91
N LEU A 156 -13.29 1.77 15.02
CA LEU A 156 -14.40 1.94 14.09
C LEU A 156 -15.77 1.95 14.82
N GLU A 157 -15.91 1.15 15.85
CA GLU A 157 -17.11 1.12 16.69
C GLU A 157 -17.35 2.46 17.38
N MET A 158 -16.28 3.11 17.90
CA MET A 158 -16.36 4.44 18.51
C MET A 158 -16.69 5.55 17.52
N SER A 159 -16.34 5.40 16.24
CA SER A 159 -16.62 6.35 15.16
C SER A 159 -17.88 6.03 14.36
N ALA A 160 -18.72 5.14 14.85
CA ALA A 160 -19.89 4.62 14.15
C ALA A 160 -20.84 5.74 13.66
N GLY A 161 -21.37 5.56 12.44
CA GLY A 161 -22.39 6.43 11.84
C GLY A 161 -21.88 7.65 11.05
N GLN A 162 -20.66 8.10 11.23
CA GLN A 162 -20.12 9.30 10.55
C GLN A 162 -19.33 8.98 9.27
N THR A 163 -18.65 7.84 9.25
CA THR A 163 -17.73 7.43 8.19
C THR A 163 -18.29 6.24 7.42
N THR A 164 -18.11 6.23 6.10
CA THR A 164 -18.34 5.03 5.29
C THR A 164 -17.05 4.24 5.18
N VAL A 165 -17.10 2.94 5.41
CA VAL A 165 -15.93 2.06 5.29
C VAL A 165 -15.96 1.36 3.95
N VAL A 166 -14.86 1.47 3.17
CA VAL A 166 -14.62 0.65 1.97
C VAL A 166 -13.66 -0.45 2.39
N ALA A 167 -14.09 -1.70 2.38
CA ALA A 167 -13.37 -2.80 3.02
C ALA A 167 -13.19 -3.99 2.09
N ASN A 168 -12.04 -4.65 2.19
CA ASN A 168 -11.74 -5.88 1.46
C ASN A 168 -12.57 -7.04 2.02
N ALA A 169 -13.46 -7.59 1.18
CA ALA A 169 -14.30 -8.75 1.52
C ALA A 169 -13.52 -10.07 1.62
N ASP A 170 -12.33 -10.13 1.01
CA ASP A 170 -11.54 -11.36 0.93
C ASP A 170 -10.65 -11.59 2.15
N ASP A 171 -10.43 -10.57 2.98
CA ASP A 171 -9.63 -10.65 4.19
C ASP A 171 -10.52 -10.79 5.44
N PRO A 172 -10.52 -11.96 6.12
CA PRO A 172 -11.32 -12.19 7.34
C PRO A 172 -11.04 -11.19 8.48
N LEU A 173 -9.80 -10.71 8.62
CA LEU A 173 -9.43 -9.72 9.64
C LEU A 173 -10.08 -8.37 9.34
N ILE A 174 -10.07 -7.96 8.08
CA ILE A 174 -10.72 -6.72 7.62
C ILE A 174 -12.24 -6.82 7.76
N VAL A 175 -12.83 -7.95 7.34
CA VAL A 175 -14.28 -8.16 7.47
C VAL A 175 -14.72 -8.10 8.92
N TRP A 176 -13.98 -8.76 9.83
CA TRP A 176 -14.27 -8.73 11.25
C TRP A 176 -14.12 -7.32 11.84
N ALA A 177 -13.07 -6.59 11.48
CA ALA A 177 -12.85 -5.23 11.94
C ALA A 177 -13.96 -4.28 11.46
N ALA A 178 -14.37 -4.37 10.19
CA ALA A 178 -15.34 -3.48 9.57
C ALA A 178 -16.81 -3.83 9.91
N SER A 179 -17.10 -5.06 10.37
CA SER A 179 -18.47 -5.54 10.60
C SER A 179 -19.25 -4.81 11.72
N VAL A 180 -18.60 -3.96 12.51
CA VAL A 180 -19.25 -3.07 13.50
C VAL A 180 -19.80 -1.79 12.89
N CYS A 181 -19.45 -1.49 11.63
CA CYS A 181 -19.86 -0.27 10.96
C CYS A 181 -21.22 -0.45 10.28
N GLU A 182 -22.07 0.58 10.36
CA GLU A 182 -23.38 0.58 9.71
C GLU A 182 -23.28 0.69 8.17
N ARG A 183 -22.26 1.40 7.69
CA ARG A 183 -22.06 1.68 6.26
C ARG A 183 -20.73 1.10 5.78
N VAL A 184 -20.81 -0.08 5.18
CA VAL A 184 -19.65 -0.75 4.58
C VAL A 184 -19.90 -1.02 3.11
N VAL A 185 -18.94 -0.64 2.28
CA VAL A 185 -18.88 -1.01 0.86
C VAL A 185 -17.80 -2.09 0.71
N TRP A 186 -18.20 -3.29 0.34
CA TRP A 186 -17.33 -4.43 0.21
C TRP A 186 -16.70 -4.51 -1.19
N VAL A 187 -15.39 -4.71 -1.23
CA VAL A 187 -14.61 -4.85 -2.47
C VAL A 187 -13.93 -6.22 -2.47
N ALA A 188 -14.01 -6.94 -3.56
CA ALA A 188 -13.35 -8.24 -3.73
C ALA A 188 -12.50 -8.28 -5.00
N ALA A 189 -11.25 -8.73 -4.87
CA ALA A 189 -10.34 -8.96 -5.97
C ALA A 189 -9.52 -10.26 -5.80
N GLY A 190 -9.87 -11.05 -4.79
CA GLY A 190 -9.16 -12.23 -4.30
C GLY A 190 -7.95 -11.87 -3.44
N GLN A 191 -7.62 -12.78 -2.55
CA GLN A 191 -6.47 -12.67 -1.66
C GLN A 191 -5.52 -13.84 -1.92
N SER A 192 -4.27 -13.57 -2.27
CA SER A 192 -3.26 -14.61 -2.50
C SER A 192 -2.63 -15.11 -1.19
N TRP A 193 -2.43 -14.21 -0.22
CA TRP A 193 -1.88 -14.52 1.09
C TRP A 193 -2.98 -14.77 2.12
N THR A 194 -3.08 -16.00 2.63
CA THR A 194 -4.14 -16.42 3.55
C THR A 194 -3.63 -16.95 4.89
N ALA A 195 -2.31 -17.14 5.04
CA ALA A 195 -1.72 -17.74 6.24
C ALA A 195 -2.02 -16.95 7.52
N ASP A 196 -2.01 -15.63 7.45
CA ASP A 196 -2.27 -14.75 8.60
C ASP A 196 -3.74 -14.68 9.01
N SER A 197 -4.64 -15.23 8.19
CA SER A 197 -6.07 -15.29 8.43
C SER A 197 -6.63 -16.71 8.31
N ALA A 198 -5.85 -17.72 8.72
CA ALA A 198 -6.30 -19.10 8.80
C ALA A 198 -7.26 -19.34 9.97
N ILE A 199 -7.13 -18.53 11.01
CA ILE A 199 -7.92 -18.61 12.24
C ILE A 199 -8.96 -17.47 12.28
N CYS A 200 -10.17 -17.81 12.70
CA CYS A 200 -11.26 -16.85 12.84
C CYS A 200 -10.94 -15.80 13.92
N PRO A 201 -10.89 -14.50 13.59
CA PRO A 201 -10.57 -13.46 14.55
C PRO A 201 -11.66 -13.29 15.64
N ASN A 202 -12.87 -13.80 15.39
CA ASN A 202 -13.99 -13.68 16.32
C ASN A 202 -14.03 -14.80 17.38
N CYS A 203 -13.65 -16.04 17.02
CA CYS A 203 -13.85 -17.18 17.92
C CYS A 203 -12.66 -18.16 18.02
N GLY A 204 -11.57 -17.92 17.30
CA GLY A 204 -10.37 -18.76 17.35
C GLY A 204 -10.46 -20.10 16.59
N SER A 205 -11.57 -20.40 15.92
CA SER A 205 -11.71 -21.62 15.11
C SER A 205 -11.05 -21.47 13.74
N HIS A 206 -10.70 -22.59 13.09
CA HIS A 206 -10.24 -22.56 11.71
C HIS A 206 -11.30 -22.02 10.76
N LEU A 207 -10.85 -21.31 9.72
CA LEU A 207 -11.71 -20.85 8.65
C LEU A 207 -11.69 -21.84 7.49
N ASP A 208 -12.88 -22.24 7.03
CA ASP A 208 -13.02 -22.99 5.79
C ASP A 208 -12.88 -22.06 4.59
N ARG A 209 -12.10 -22.47 3.58
CA ARG A 209 -11.91 -21.72 2.33
C ARG A 209 -12.29 -22.58 1.13
N PHE A 210 -13.05 -21.97 0.19
CA PHE A 210 -13.53 -22.61 -1.05
C PHE A 210 -13.32 -21.63 -2.21
N GLY A 211 -12.19 -21.70 -2.87
CA GLY A 211 -11.81 -20.71 -3.87
C GLY A 211 -11.67 -19.32 -3.24
N GLU A 212 -12.46 -18.37 -3.70
CA GLU A 212 -12.49 -17.01 -3.15
C GLU A 212 -13.38 -16.88 -1.90
N PHE A 213 -14.22 -17.89 -1.59
CA PHE A 213 -15.11 -17.84 -0.44
C PHE A 213 -14.40 -18.35 0.82
N TRP A 214 -14.78 -17.77 1.94
CA TRP A 214 -14.33 -18.23 3.26
C TRP A 214 -15.47 -18.07 4.28
N ARG A 215 -15.45 -18.94 5.29
CA ARG A 215 -16.42 -18.89 6.39
C ARG A 215 -15.85 -19.53 7.66
N CYS A 216 -16.36 -19.10 8.79
CA CYS A 216 -16.20 -19.78 10.07
C CYS A 216 -17.44 -20.63 10.35
N THR A 217 -17.27 -21.95 10.48
CA THR A 217 -18.39 -22.86 10.77
C THR A 217 -18.86 -22.79 12.22
N ASN A 218 -18.03 -22.24 13.12
CA ASN A 218 -18.34 -22.13 14.54
C ASN A 218 -19.17 -20.89 14.90
N CYS A 219 -18.80 -19.70 14.42
CA CYS A 219 -19.49 -18.45 14.81
C CYS A 219 -20.24 -17.77 13.67
N GLY A 220 -20.23 -18.33 12.48
CA GLY A 220 -20.95 -17.79 11.31
C GLY A 220 -20.29 -16.58 10.63
N LEU A 221 -19.13 -16.09 11.09
CA LEU A 221 -18.38 -15.05 10.37
C LEU A 221 -18.04 -15.57 8.97
N ASN A 222 -18.38 -14.84 7.93
CA ASN A 222 -18.18 -15.27 6.55
C ASN A 222 -17.86 -14.09 5.63
N ARG A 223 -17.40 -14.41 4.44
CA ARG A 223 -17.16 -13.43 3.37
C ARG A 223 -18.47 -12.75 2.99
N PRO A 224 -18.57 -11.42 3.10
CA PRO A 224 -19.74 -10.68 2.66
C PRO A 224 -19.83 -10.66 1.12
N SER A 225 -21.04 -10.47 0.58
CA SER A 225 -21.24 -10.24 -0.85
C SER A 225 -20.62 -8.90 -1.24
N PRO A 226 -19.64 -8.86 -2.16
CA PRO A 226 -19.00 -7.60 -2.54
C PRO A 226 -19.90 -6.81 -3.50
N GLN A 227 -19.90 -5.47 -3.33
CA GLN A 227 -20.51 -4.55 -4.29
C GLN A 227 -19.55 -4.23 -5.45
N TRP A 228 -18.25 -4.34 -5.21
CA TRP A 228 -17.23 -4.13 -6.21
C TRP A 228 -16.31 -5.36 -6.29
N SER A 229 -15.98 -5.78 -7.51
CA SER A 229 -15.09 -6.92 -7.70
C SER A 229 -14.24 -6.76 -8.95
N VAL A 230 -13.09 -7.43 -8.98
CA VAL A 230 -12.31 -7.60 -10.20
C VAL A 230 -12.90 -8.76 -10.99
N ALA A 231 -13.16 -8.55 -12.28
CA ALA A 231 -13.64 -9.60 -13.16
C ALA A 231 -12.64 -10.76 -13.23
N GLN A 232 -13.12 -12.00 -13.47
CA GLN A 232 -12.27 -13.20 -13.49
C GLN A 232 -11.10 -13.09 -14.48
N ALA A 233 -11.32 -12.51 -15.66
CA ALA A 233 -10.27 -12.25 -16.64
C ALA A 233 -9.27 -11.15 -16.20
N GLY A 234 -9.56 -10.45 -15.10
CA GLY A 234 -8.65 -9.45 -14.51
C GLY A 234 -8.55 -8.13 -15.27
N GLU A 235 -9.32 -7.92 -16.33
CA GLU A 235 -9.21 -6.75 -17.21
C GLU A 235 -10.17 -5.63 -16.85
N ALA A 236 -11.17 -5.92 -16.01
CA ALA A 236 -12.21 -4.97 -15.65
C ALA A 236 -12.58 -5.04 -14.17
N VAL A 237 -13.16 -3.97 -13.66
CA VAL A 237 -13.86 -3.92 -12.38
C VAL A 237 -15.35 -3.98 -12.63
N VAL A 238 -16.08 -4.74 -11.82
CA VAL A 238 -17.54 -4.82 -11.83
C VAL A 238 -18.06 -3.99 -10.64
N GLY A 239 -18.93 -3.06 -10.92
CA GLY A 239 -19.57 -2.19 -9.92
C GLY A 239 -20.89 -2.75 -9.36
N PRO A 240 -21.52 -2.02 -8.42
CA PRO A 240 -22.72 -2.47 -7.73
C PRO A 240 -23.95 -2.62 -8.64
N ASP A 241 -23.94 -1.97 -9.79
CA ASP A 241 -24.96 -2.08 -10.84
C ASP A 241 -24.70 -3.22 -11.84
N GLY A 242 -23.66 -4.03 -11.63
CA GLY A 242 -23.23 -5.08 -12.53
C GLY A 242 -22.48 -4.60 -13.78
N ARG A 243 -22.30 -3.29 -13.94
CA ARG A 243 -21.53 -2.74 -15.07
C ARG A 243 -20.05 -3.06 -14.93
N ARG A 244 -19.43 -3.30 -16.09
CA ARG A 244 -17.99 -3.53 -16.20
C ARG A 244 -17.28 -2.24 -16.61
N TYR A 245 -16.19 -1.94 -15.93
CA TYR A 245 -15.31 -0.79 -16.19
C TYR A 245 -13.94 -1.33 -16.54
N ASP A 246 -13.54 -1.19 -17.80
CA ASP A 246 -12.24 -1.70 -18.27
C ASP A 246 -11.08 -0.90 -17.67
N LEU A 247 -10.06 -1.64 -17.25
CA LEU A 247 -8.88 -1.11 -16.61
C LEU A 247 -7.66 -1.35 -17.50
N ASN A 248 -7.18 -0.33 -18.17
CA ASN A 248 -5.92 -0.36 -18.93
C ASN A 248 -4.76 0.10 -18.05
N LEU A 249 -4.56 -0.56 -16.89
CA LEU A 249 -3.55 -0.15 -15.92
C LEU A 249 -2.14 -0.34 -16.46
N GLN A 250 -1.28 0.67 -16.23
CA GLN A 250 0.16 0.57 -16.50
C GLN A 250 0.91 -0.23 -15.43
N LEU A 251 0.31 -0.39 -14.25
CA LEU A 251 0.84 -1.20 -13.15
C LEU A 251 0.32 -2.64 -13.29
N PRO A 252 1.22 -3.63 -13.38
CA PRO A 252 0.84 -5.02 -13.58
C PRO A 252 0.27 -5.68 -12.32
N GLY A 253 -0.29 -6.87 -12.50
CA GLY A 253 -0.67 -7.78 -11.41
C GLY A 253 -2.10 -7.60 -10.89
N ARG A 254 -2.62 -8.66 -10.29
CA ARG A 254 -3.95 -8.72 -9.72
C ARG A 254 -4.14 -7.71 -8.57
N VAL A 255 -3.10 -7.54 -7.75
CA VAL A 255 -3.12 -6.60 -6.61
C VAL A 255 -3.39 -5.17 -7.05
N ASN A 256 -2.84 -4.73 -8.18
CA ASN A 256 -3.10 -3.38 -8.67
C ASN A 256 -4.52 -3.21 -9.21
N ARG A 257 -5.12 -4.25 -9.74
CA ARG A 257 -6.55 -4.27 -10.10
C ARG A 257 -7.44 -4.21 -8.86
N ALA A 258 -7.08 -4.90 -7.77
CA ALA A 258 -7.74 -4.79 -6.47
C ALA A 258 -7.67 -3.37 -5.91
N ASN A 259 -6.48 -2.76 -5.96
CA ASN A 259 -6.27 -1.38 -5.54
C ASN A 259 -7.11 -0.40 -6.38
N ALA A 260 -7.21 -0.65 -7.70
CA ALA A 260 -8.04 0.15 -8.60
C ALA A 260 -9.55 -0.02 -8.31
N ALA A 261 -10.02 -1.23 -8.05
CA ALA A 261 -11.41 -1.49 -7.66
C ALA A 261 -11.77 -0.73 -6.38
N THR A 262 -10.88 -0.75 -5.38
CA THR A 262 -11.05 0.02 -4.14
C THR A 262 -11.08 1.53 -4.42
N ALA A 263 -10.21 2.04 -5.29
CA ALA A 263 -10.18 3.46 -5.65
C ALA A 263 -11.46 3.89 -6.40
N LEU A 264 -12.00 3.05 -7.29
CA LEU A 264 -13.28 3.32 -7.95
C LEU A 264 -14.45 3.32 -6.95
N ALA A 265 -14.48 2.36 -6.01
CA ALA A 265 -15.46 2.34 -4.94
C ALA A 265 -15.41 3.61 -4.08
N ILE A 266 -14.22 4.07 -3.71
CA ILE A 266 -14.02 5.33 -2.99
C ILE A 266 -14.52 6.51 -3.82
N ALA A 267 -14.08 6.62 -5.07
CA ALA A 267 -14.40 7.74 -5.94
C ALA A 267 -15.92 7.88 -6.15
N SER A 268 -16.64 6.77 -6.29
CA SER A 268 -18.09 6.76 -6.43
C SER A 268 -18.82 7.33 -5.20
N LEU A 269 -18.29 7.13 -3.99
CA LEU A 269 -18.82 7.73 -2.76
C LEU A 269 -18.65 9.26 -2.70
N PHE A 270 -17.74 9.81 -3.51
CA PHE A 270 -17.55 11.25 -3.70
C PHE A 270 -18.30 11.79 -4.93
N GLY A 271 -19.06 10.95 -5.62
CA GLY A 271 -19.87 11.34 -6.78
C GLY A 271 -19.10 11.34 -8.11
N VAL A 272 -17.95 10.70 -8.18
CA VAL A 272 -17.24 10.49 -9.46
C VAL A 272 -17.83 9.25 -10.14
N GLU A 273 -18.30 9.43 -11.36
CA GLU A 273 -18.76 8.30 -12.18
C GLU A 273 -17.59 7.36 -12.49
N PRO A 274 -17.72 6.03 -12.27
CA PRO A 274 -16.63 5.09 -12.49
C PRO A 274 -16.11 5.10 -13.93
N ALA A 275 -16.97 5.37 -14.93
CA ALA A 275 -16.56 5.51 -16.32
C ALA A 275 -15.63 6.71 -16.58
N GLN A 276 -15.72 7.75 -15.74
CA GLN A 276 -14.82 8.91 -15.79
C GLN A 276 -13.54 8.64 -14.99
N ALA A 277 -13.64 7.91 -13.89
CA ALA A 277 -12.51 7.60 -13.02
C ALA A 277 -11.55 6.56 -13.63
N ALA A 278 -12.07 5.49 -14.26
CA ALA A 278 -11.27 4.38 -14.76
C ALA A 278 -10.14 4.80 -15.73
N PRO A 279 -10.36 5.69 -16.72
CA PRO A 279 -9.28 6.19 -17.56
C PRO A 279 -8.18 6.93 -16.78
N LYS A 280 -8.55 7.65 -15.71
CA LYS A 280 -7.58 8.37 -14.87
C LYS A 280 -6.64 7.43 -14.10
N LEU A 281 -7.11 6.26 -13.72
CA LEU A 281 -6.27 5.25 -13.10
C LEU A 281 -5.21 4.73 -14.08
N SER A 282 -5.52 4.66 -15.37
CA SER A 282 -4.60 4.24 -16.43
C SER A 282 -3.45 5.23 -16.66
N GLU A 283 -3.60 6.49 -16.25
CA GLU A 283 -2.55 7.51 -16.32
C GLU A 283 -1.46 7.31 -15.25
N VAL A 284 -1.71 6.45 -14.23
CA VAL A 284 -0.74 6.16 -13.17
C VAL A 284 0.29 5.15 -13.67
N THR A 285 1.46 5.63 -14.09
CA THR A 285 2.53 4.81 -14.69
C THR A 285 3.55 4.29 -13.68
N SER A 286 3.64 4.92 -12.52
CA SER A 286 4.59 4.53 -11.47
C SER A 286 4.06 4.87 -10.09
N VAL A 287 4.50 4.09 -9.10
CA VAL A 287 4.29 4.36 -7.68
C VAL A 287 5.66 4.50 -7.06
N ALA A 288 5.97 5.71 -6.58
CA ALA A 288 7.28 6.02 -6.04
C ALA A 288 7.69 5.01 -4.96
N GLY A 289 8.89 4.43 -5.12
CA GLY A 289 9.45 3.48 -4.17
C GLY A 289 8.87 2.06 -4.20
N ARG A 290 7.98 1.71 -5.16
CA ARG A 290 7.38 0.35 -5.23
C ARG A 290 7.51 -0.33 -6.58
N TYR A 291 7.57 0.46 -7.66
CA TYR A 291 7.72 -0.03 -9.02
C TYR A 291 8.54 0.96 -9.83
N ALA A 292 9.54 0.46 -10.55
CA ALA A 292 10.36 1.26 -11.45
C ALA A 292 10.79 0.44 -12.66
N LYS A 293 10.98 1.11 -13.79
CA LYS A 293 11.65 0.58 -14.98
C LYS A 293 12.98 1.29 -15.13
N VAL A 294 14.05 0.52 -15.37
CA VAL A 294 15.40 1.05 -15.56
C VAL A 294 16.04 0.32 -16.73
N GLU A 295 16.74 1.05 -17.59
CA GLU A 295 17.53 0.48 -18.67
C GLU A 295 19.03 0.54 -18.32
N ARG A 296 19.74 -0.59 -18.45
CA ARG A 296 21.15 -0.66 -18.17
C ARG A 296 21.86 -1.75 -18.99
N ASP A 297 22.90 -1.35 -19.71
CA ASP A 297 23.76 -2.26 -20.48
C ASP A 297 22.96 -3.24 -21.37
N GLY A 298 21.96 -2.72 -22.10
CA GLY A 298 21.06 -3.49 -22.97
C GLY A 298 20.06 -4.37 -22.22
N ARG A 299 19.86 -4.14 -20.92
CA ARG A 299 18.88 -4.84 -20.08
C ARG A 299 17.77 -3.89 -19.68
N HIS A 300 16.52 -4.39 -19.71
CA HIS A 300 15.32 -3.66 -19.31
C HIS A 300 14.85 -4.22 -17.97
N LEU A 301 15.23 -3.54 -16.89
CA LEU A 301 14.97 -3.98 -15.52
C LEU A 301 13.58 -3.52 -15.08
N ARG A 302 12.75 -4.45 -14.61
CA ARG A 302 11.52 -4.13 -13.87
C ARG A 302 11.77 -4.38 -12.39
N LEU A 303 11.81 -3.31 -11.61
CA LEU A 303 12.05 -3.36 -10.17
C LEU A 303 10.72 -3.38 -9.42
N LEU A 304 10.55 -4.38 -8.56
CA LEU A 304 9.40 -4.60 -7.71
C LEU A 304 9.84 -4.58 -6.25
N LEU A 305 9.12 -3.82 -5.42
CA LEU A 305 9.34 -3.78 -3.98
C LEU A 305 8.46 -4.83 -3.28
N ALA A 306 9.07 -5.72 -2.51
CA ALA A 306 8.41 -6.71 -1.68
C ALA A 306 9.04 -6.74 -0.27
N LYS A 307 8.30 -6.34 0.76
CA LYS A 307 8.84 -6.18 2.13
C LYS A 307 8.39 -7.25 3.13
N ASN A 308 7.44 -8.09 2.77
CA ASN A 308 6.86 -9.13 3.61
C ASN A 308 6.37 -10.31 2.75
N PRO A 309 5.98 -11.47 3.32
CA PRO A 309 5.58 -12.65 2.54
C PRO A 309 4.49 -12.36 1.51
N ALA A 310 3.43 -11.65 1.91
CA ALA A 310 2.34 -11.29 1.00
C ALA A 310 2.84 -10.48 -0.20
N GLY A 311 3.71 -9.48 0.03
CA GLY A 311 4.29 -8.64 -1.02
C GLY A 311 5.21 -9.42 -1.97
N TRP A 312 5.92 -10.46 -1.50
CA TRP A 312 6.72 -11.34 -2.36
C TRP A 312 5.84 -12.16 -3.28
N LEU A 313 4.76 -12.77 -2.76
CA LEU A 313 3.80 -13.51 -3.60
C LEU A 313 3.10 -12.61 -4.63
N GLU A 314 2.71 -11.39 -4.23
CA GLU A 314 2.16 -10.40 -5.15
C GLU A 314 3.18 -10.01 -6.24
N SER A 315 4.46 -9.88 -5.88
CA SER A 315 5.53 -9.60 -6.84
C SER A 315 5.72 -10.76 -7.82
N PHE A 316 5.64 -12.01 -7.37
CA PHE A 316 5.71 -13.18 -8.24
C PHE A 316 4.52 -13.29 -9.20
N ASP A 317 3.33 -12.83 -8.82
CA ASP A 317 2.19 -12.68 -9.72
C ASP A 317 2.41 -11.59 -10.78
N MET A 318 3.20 -10.55 -10.47
CA MET A 318 3.47 -9.45 -11.37
C MET A 318 4.58 -9.71 -12.39
N ILE A 319 5.56 -10.59 -12.09
CA ILE A 319 6.69 -10.85 -12.98
C ILE A 319 6.29 -11.68 -14.20
N GLU A 320 6.91 -11.40 -15.34
CA GLU A 320 6.72 -12.20 -16.55
C GLU A 320 7.38 -13.58 -16.39
N LYS A 321 6.83 -14.61 -17.05
CA LYS A 321 7.25 -16.00 -16.84
C LYS A 321 8.64 -16.33 -17.40
N THR A 322 9.07 -15.65 -18.45
CA THR A 322 10.28 -16.02 -19.22
C THR A 322 11.56 -15.27 -18.82
N PRO A 323 11.55 -13.98 -18.42
CA PRO A 323 12.78 -13.27 -18.08
C PRO A 323 13.50 -13.88 -16.87
N PRO A 324 14.84 -13.73 -16.77
CA PRO A 324 15.58 -14.03 -15.55
C PRO A 324 15.11 -13.16 -14.39
N VAL A 325 15.29 -13.68 -13.18
CA VAL A 325 14.88 -12.99 -11.95
C VAL A 325 16.09 -12.69 -11.08
N VAL A 326 16.23 -11.45 -10.66
CA VAL A 326 17.19 -11.04 -9.63
C VAL A 326 16.43 -10.83 -8.33
N LEU A 327 16.84 -11.52 -7.27
CA LEU A 327 16.31 -11.39 -5.92
C LEU A 327 17.34 -10.65 -5.05
N SER A 328 16.91 -9.61 -4.34
CA SER A 328 17.79 -8.85 -3.46
C SER A 328 17.15 -8.63 -2.10
N LEU A 329 17.85 -9.05 -1.03
CA LEU A 329 17.38 -8.96 0.35
C LEU A 329 18.42 -8.30 1.24
N ASN A 330 18.05 -7.22 1.92
CA ASN A 330 18.82 -6.59 2.99
C ASN A 330 18.09 -6.77 4.33
N ALA A 331 18.80 -6.54 5.45
CA ALA A 331 18.23 -6.53 6.79
C ALA A 331 18.81 -5.34 7.57
N ARG A 332 18.39 -4.15 7.19
CA ARG A 332 18.80 -2.89 7.82
C ARG A 332 17.68 -2.36 8.71
N GLU A 333 17.94 -1.33 9.49
CA GLU A 333 16.99 -0.78 10.47
C GLU A 333 15.59 -0.55 9.88
N VAL A 334 15.49 -0.07 8.65
CA VAL A 334 14.20 0.22 7.99
C VAL A 334 13.50 -1.04 7.47
N ASP A 335 14.28 -2.09 7.13
CA ASP A 335 13.73 -3.38 6.66
C ASP A 335 13.24 -4.27 7.80
N GLY A 336 13.70 -4.02 9.03
CA GLY A 336 13.70 -4.99 10.12
C GLY A 336 14.91 -5.93 10.03
N PHE A 337 15.44 -6.32 11.19
CA PHE A 337 16.62 -7.19 11.26
C PHE A 337 16.26 -8.66 11.15
N ASP A 338 15.03 -9.03 11.52
CA ASP A 338 14.53 -10.39 11.42
C ASP A 338 14.03 -10.67 10.00
N THR A 339 14.74 -11.54 9.30
CA THR A 339 14.41 -12.01 7.95
C THR A 339 13.78 -13.40 7.92
N SER A 340 13.46 -14.00 9.08
CA SER A 340 12.90 -15.35 9.15
C SER A 340 11.57 -15.50 8.40
N TRP A 341 10.85 -14.42 8.19
CA TRP A 341 9.63 -14.39 7.39
C TRP A 341 9.81 -14.86 5.93
N ILE A 342 11.05 -14.89 5.39
CA ILE A 342 11.28 -15.42 4.02
C ILE A 342 10.95 -16.90 3.92
N TYR A 343 10.94 -17.65 5.05
CA TYR A 343 10.55 -19.05 5.08
C TYR A 343 9.06 -19.26 4.84
N ASP A 344 8.24 -18.24 5.00
CA ASP A 344 6.82 -18.25 4.67
C ASP A 344 6.55 -17.96 3.17
N VAL A 345 7.56 -17.53 2.42
CA VAL A 345 7.44 -17.26 0.98
C VAL A 345 7.63 -18.54 0.18
N ASP A 346 6.72 -18.81 -0.74
CA ASP A 346 6.83 -19.91 -1.70
C ASP A 346 7.58 -19.44 -2.97
N PHE A 347 8.78 -19.95 -3.19
CA PHE A 347 9.60 -19.65 -4.35
C PHE A 347 9.46 -20.67 -5.49
N THR A 348 8.63 -21.70 -5.34
CA THR A 348 8.48 -22.79 -6.33
C THR A 348 8.07 -22.29 -7.72
N SER A 349 7.37 -21.15 -7.80
CA SER A 349 7.01 -20.48 -9.06
C SER A 349 8.22 -20.00 -9.89
N LEU A 350 9.41 -19.94 -9.28
CA LEU A 350 10.68 -19.59 -9.94
C LEU A 350 11.44 -20.81 -10.48
N ALA A 351 10.97 -22.03 -10.23
CA ALA A 351 11.62 -23.26 -10.70
C ALA A 351 11.80 -23.25 -12.22
N GLY A 352 12.99 -23.67 -12.66
CA GLY A 352 13.36 -23.68 -14.08
C GLY A 352 13.71 -22.33 -14.70
N ARG A 353 13.68 -21.24 -13.90
CA ARG A 353 14.12 -19.89 -14.32
C ARG A 353 15.59 -19.67 -13.95
N LYS A 354 16.24 -18.75 -14.64
CA LYS A 354 17.52 -18.24 -14.19
C LYS A 354 17.30 -17.26 -13.03
N VAL A 355 17.69 -17.66 -11.82
CA VAL A 355 17.57 -16.85 -10.59
C VAL A 355 18.95 -16.41 -10.15
N VAL A 356 19.14 -15.12 -9.91
CA VAL A 356 20.37 -14.54 -9.36
C VAL A 356 20.06 -13.87 -8.02
N VAL A 357 20.84 -14.15 -7.00
CA VAL A 357 20.61 -13.72 -5.62
C VAL A 357 21.71 -12.76 -5.19
N THR A 358 21.33 -11.63 -4.58
CA THR A 358 22.25 -10.61 -4.07
C THR A 358 21.69 -9.92 -2.83
N GLY A 359 22.42 -8.93 -2.30
CA GLY A 359 22.05 -8.17 -1.10
C GLY A 359 22.75 -8.65 0.17
N ASP A 360 22.53 -7.94 1.28
CA ASP A 360 23.18 -8.23 2.56
C ASP A 360 22.83 -9.64 3.09
N ARG A 361 21.62 -10.12 2.80
CA ARG A 361 21.07 -11.41 3.25
C ARG A 361 20.93 -12.44 2.11
N ARG A 362 21.79 -12.33 1.09
CA ARG A 362 21.81 -13.27 -0.05
C ARG A 362 21.95 -14.73 0.34
N THR A 363 22.68 -15.02 1.43
CA THR A 363 22.86 -16.39 1.91
C THR A 363 21.54 -16.97 2.46
N ASP A 364 20.73 -16.17 3.17
CA ASP A 364 19.43 -16.62 3.66
C ASP A 364 18.46 -16.91 2.50
N LEU A 365 18.46 -16.06 1.48
CA LEU A 365 17.71 -16.32 0.25
C LEU A 365 18.18 -17.60 -0.45
N ALA A 366 19.50 -17.82 -0.53
CA ALA A 366 20.07 -19.02 -1.14
C ALA A 366 19.59 -20.29 -0.43
N VAL A 367 19.69 -20.33 0.90
CA VAL A 367 19.21 -21.45 1.72
C VAL A 367 17.70 -21.69 1.49
N ARG A 368 16.92 -20.60 1.42
CA ARG A 368 15.48 -20.72 1.20
C ARG A 368 15.14 -21.28 -0.19
N LEU A 369 15.86 -20.87 -1.21
CA LEU A 369 15.70 -21.38 -2.59
C LEU A 369 16.08 -22.85 -2.70
N GLU A 370 17.12 -23.31 -1.97
CA GLU A 370 17.47 -24.74 -1.91
C GLU A 370 16.32 -25.58 -1.34
N VAL A 371 15.65 -25.10 -0.29
CA VAL A 371 14.47 -25.79 0.30
C VAL A 371 13.37 -25.97 -0.75
N ASP A 372 13.12 -24.97 -1.59
CA ASP A 372 12.13 -25.01 -2.67
C ASP A 372 12.66 -25.64 -3.97
N ARG A 373 13.92 -26.11 -3.97
CA ARG A 373 14.58 -26.73 -5.13
C ARG A 373 14.61 -25.83 -6.37
N VAL A 374 14.87 -24.56 -6.15
CA VAL A 374 15.05 -23.55 -7.20
C VAL A 374 16.53 -23.34 -7.43
N ASP A 375 17.01 -23.54 -8.65
CA ASP A 375 18.39 -23.27 -9.03
C ASP A 375 18.71 -21.77 -8.99
N TYR A 376 19.86 -21.42 -8.45
CA TYR A 376 20.26 -20.01 -8.27
C TYR A 376 21.75 -19.78 -8.43
N ILE A 377 22.13 -18.51 -8.65
CA ILE A 377 23.51 -18.03 -8.63
C ILE A 377 23.62 -16.93 -7.57
N VAL A 378 24.57 -17.05 -6.62
CA VAL A 378 24.84 -16.01 -5.63
C VAL A 378 25.94 -15.08 -6.14
N VAL A 379 25.71 -13.77 -6.01
CA VAL A 379 26.68 -12.73 -6.38
C VAL A 379 26.73 -11.64 -5.30
N ASP A 380 27.83 -10.88 -5.27
CA ASP A 380 28.08 -9.95 -4.18
C ASP A 380 27.21 -8.68 -4.22
N ASP A 381 26.95 -8.15 -5.39
CA ASP A 381 26.23 -6.90 -5.57
C ASP A 381 25.30 -6.89 -6.79
N ILE A 382 24.53 -5.83 -6.91
CA ILE A 382 23.55 -5.69 -8.00
C ILE A 382 24.21 -5.56 -9.38
N ARG A 383 25.40 -5.00 -9.49
CA ARG A 383 26.12 -4.90 -10.78
C ARG A 383 26.52 -6.28 -11.27
N ALA A 384 27.08 -7.10 -10.36
CA ALA A 384 27.39 -8.49 -10.64
C ALA A 384 26.14 -9.29 -11.01
N ALA A 385 25.01 -9.04 -10.33
CA ALA A 385 23.73 -9.69 -10.63
C ALA A 385 23.23 -9.34 -12.04
N ILE A 386 23.30 -8.09 -12.43
CA ILE A 386 22.93 -7.66 -13.78
C ILE A 386 23.90 -8.19 -14.84
N ALA A 387 25.19 -8.24 -14.55
CA ALA A 387 26.17 -8.83 -15.48
C ALA A 387 25.99 -10.34 -15.67
N ALA A 388 25.46 -11.05 -14.68
CA ALA A 388 25.21 -12.49 -14.73
C ALA A 388 24.02 -12.88 -15.62
N VAL A 389 23.17 -11.93 -16.05
CA VAL A 389 22.01 -12.18 -16.92
C VAL A 389 22.28 -11.63 -18.33
N ALA A 390 21.69 -12.25 -19.35
CA ALA A 390 21.81 -11.78 -20.74
C ALA A 390 21.10 -10.44 -20.95
N PRO A 391 21.50 -9.65 -21.98
CA PRO A 391 20.73 -8.50 -22.43
C PRO A 391 19.26 -8.85 -22.72
N GLY A 392 18.34 -7.94 -22.43
CA GLY A 392 16.89 -8.14 -22.59
C GLY A 392 16.12 -7.82 -21.31
N PRO A 393 14.86 -8.28 -21.19
CA PRO A 393 14.02 -8.05 -20.02
C PRO A 393 14.54 -8.82 -18.79
N VAL A 394 14.54 -8.17 -17.63
CA VAL A 394 14.97 -8.74 -16.33
C VAL A 394 13.99 -8.31 -15.24
N GLU A 395 13.53 -9.26 -14.46
CA GLU A 395 12.70 -9.00 -13.28
C GLU A 395 13.59 -8.84 -12.05
N VAL A 396 13.33 -7.83 -11.24
CA VAL A 396 14.08 -7.59 -10.00
C VAL A 396 13.10 -7.46 -8.85
N VAL A 397 13.15 -8.36 -7.88
CA VAL A 397 12.35 -8.31 -6.65
C VAL A 397 13.27 -8.02 -5.47
N ALA A 398 12.99 -6.96 -4.75
CA ALA A 398 13.85 -6.50 -3.67
C ALA A 398 13.05 -5.96 -2.48
N ASN A 399 13.60 -6.12 -1.26
CA ASN A 399 13.01 -5.43 -0.11
C ASN A 399 13.38 -3.94 -0.09
N TYR A 400 12.93 -3.20 0.93
CA TYR A 400 12.92 -1.74 0.87
C TYR A 400 14.31 -1.12 0.64
N THR A 401 15.29 -1.43 1.49
CA THR A 401 16.63 -0.83 1.34
C THR A 401 17.37 -1.36 0.12
N ALA A 402 17.21 -2.64 -0.22
CA ALA A 402 17.77 -3.20 -1.44
C ALA A 402 17.19 -2.51 -2.69
N PHE A 403 15.87 -2.26 -2.73
CA PHE A 403 15.23 -1.53 -3.80
C PHE A 403 15.76 -0.09 -3.93
N GLN A 404 15.97 0.61 -2.79
CA GLN A 404 16.52 1.96 -2.80
C GLN A 404 17.98 1.99 -3.27
N ASP A 405 18.79 1.03 -2.82
CA ASP A 405 20.19 0.90 -3.25
C ASP A 405 20.29 0.68 -4.77
N ILE A 406 19.45 -0.22 -5.30
CA ILE A 406 19.39 -0.50 -6.73
C ILE A 406 19.01 0.77 -7.52
N ARG A 407 17.99 1.49 -7.07
CA ARG A 407 17.61 2.75 -7.72
C ARG A 407 18.70 3.81 -7.63
N ALA A 408 19.35 3.97 -6.48
CA ALA A 408 20.43 4.92 -6.30
C ALA A 408 21.63 4.59 -7.20
N GLU A 409 21.96 3.32 -7.32
CA GLU A 409 23.05 2.85 -8.18
C GLU A 409 22.81 3.19 -9.65
N PHE A 410 21.58 3.00 -10.13
CA PHE A 410 21.29 3.26 -11.54
C PHE A 410 20.95 4.72 -11.87
N ASN A 411 20.54 5.53 -10.88
CA ASN A 411 20.31 6.97 -11.06
C ASN A 411 21.59 7.83 -10.98
N ARG A 412 22.69 7.30 -10.45
CA ARG A 412 23.99 8.03 -10.33
C ARG A 412 24.76 8.17 -11.63
N VAL A 413 24.28 7.60 -12.72
CA VAL A 413 25.02 7.51 -13.99
C VAL A 413 24.29 8.23 -15.16
N ASN A 414 23.31 9.10 -14.83
CA ASN A 414 22.67 10.02 -15.79
C ASN A 414 23.10 11.46 -15.52
#